data_f04a509a3947adecdbd0e8da58a938e8
#
_entry.id   f04a509a3947adecdbd0e8da58a938e8
#
_cell.length_a   1.000
_cell.length_b   1.000
_cell.length_c   1.000
_cell.angle_alpha   90.00
_cell.angle_beta   90.00
_cell.angle_gamma   90.00
#
_symmetry.space_group_name_H-M   'P 1'
#
loop_
_entity.id
_entity.type
_entity.pdbx_description
1 polymer ?
#
loop_
_entity_poly.entity_id
_entity_poly.type
_entity_poly.pdbx_seq_one_letter_code
_entity_poly.pdbx_strand_id
1 'polypeptide(L)'
;MQFAFASQTVEAKLAMMPRALGGEEIFPEALAMVRMLGGALFFQAILRLRKTGAAPISRVDHARLAGLSVIGIALNQTLFLMGLRWTTPFSASILGATIPIFAAALAVLFGKEKLSWRTVAGLSLALLGALSLVGNGSLDRGAILVALNSLSYAAYVVLSRDVVLRVGPLRAIAWIFTYAAVLFLPVGLRAMLVQLPDLTPRGFLLTLYILALPTITAYLLNAWALARSSATLVTIYIYLQPLIAAILAWAQLGHGISRRAGLAAVLILVGLGIVASRQPAKLS
;
A
#
# COMPACT_ATOMS: atom_id res chain seq x y z
N MET A 1 0.23 2.70 -9.89
CA MET A 1 0.40 2.21 -8.50
C MET A 1 -0.03 3.27 -7.48
N GLN A 2 0.61 4.44 -7.39
CA GLN A 2 0.32 5.42 -6.32
C GLN A 2 -1.09 6.01 -6.37
N PHE A 3 -1.64 6.24 -7.56
CA PHE A 3 -3.06 6.60 -7.72
C PHE A 3 -3.99 5.56 -7.06
N ALA A 4 -3.74 4.28 -7.31
CA ALA A 4 -4.54 3.20 -6.76
C ALA A 4 -4.48 3.15 -5.22
N PHE A 5 -3.32 3.38 -4.62
CA PHE A 5 -3.20 3.45 -3.16
C PHE A 5 -3.78 4.74 -2.57
N ALA A 6 -3.68 5.88 -3.27
CA ALA A 6 -4.26 7.13 -2.82
C ALA A 6 -5.80 7.05 -2.79
N SER A 7 -6.42 6.50 -3.84
CA SER A 7 -7.88 6.34 -3.88
C SER A 7 -8.39 5.35 -2.83
N GLN A 8 -7.60 4.32 -2.50
CA GLN A 8 -7.98 3.33 -1.49
C GLN A 8 -8.37 3.96 -0.15
N THR A 9 -7.67 5.00 0.28
CA THR A 9 -7.93 5.63 1.58
C THR A 9 -9.33 6.23 1.66
N VAL A 10 -9.81 6.81 0.57
CA VAL A 10 -11.17 7.38 0.49
C VAL A 10 -12.20 6.27 0.31
N GLU A 11 -11.99 5.40 -0.67
CA GLU A 11 -12.96 4.35 -1.02
C GLU A 11 -13.12 3.32 0.11
N ALA A 12 -12.04 2.94 0.80
CA ALA A 12 -12.14 2.06 1.96
C ALA A 12 -12.84 2.74 3.14
N LYS A 13 -12.66 4.07 3.34
CA LYS A 13 -13.41 4.80 4.36
C LYS A 13 -14.90 4.82 4.04
N LEU A 14 -15.28 5.11 2.80
CA LEU A 14 -16.67 5.06 2.34
C LEU A 14 -17.27 3.66 2.49
N ALA A 15 -16.52 2.62 2.16
CA ALA A 15 -16.97 1.24 2.33
C ALA A 15 -17.25 0.89 3.79
N MET A 16 -16.44 1.40 4.74
CA MET A 16 -16.56 1.06 6.17
C MET A 16 -17.42 2.04 6.99
N MET A 17 -17.72 3.21 6.47
CA MET A 17 -18.51 4.23 7.16
C MET A 17 -19.97 3.79 7.32
N PRO A 18 -20.67 4.18 8.42
CA PRO A 18 -22.10 3.88 8.60
C PRO A 18 -22.96 4.35 7.43
N ARG A 19 -24.00 3.56 7.09
CA ARG A 19 -24.96 3.90 6.02
C ARG A 19 -25.68 5.22 6.28
N ALA A 20 -25.97 5.53 7.53
CA ALA A 20 -26.56 6.81 7.94
C ALA A 20 -25.69 8.03 7.57
N LEU A 21 -24.39 7.84 7.36
CA LEU A 21 -23.43 8.86 6.94
C LEU A 21 -23.04 8.73 5.45
N GLY A 22 -23.80 7.96 4.67
CA GLY A 22 -23.53 7.76 3.24
C GLY A 22 -22.49 6.69 2.92
N GLY A 23 -22.09 5.86 3.89
CA GLY A 23 -21.22 4.71 3.72
C GLY A 23 -21.97 3.40 3.42
N GLU A 24 -21.23 2.29 3.44
CA GLU A 24 -21.76 0.95 3.14
C GLU A 24 -21.70 0.00 4.35
N GLU A 25 -21.12 0.44 5.46
CA GLU A 25 -21.01 -0.28 6.74
C GLU A 25 -20.33 -1.66 6.63
N ILE A 26 -19.38 -1.78 5.71
CA ILE A 26 -18.61 -3.01 5.52
C ILE A 26 -17.59 -3.17 6.65
N PHE A 27 -17.56 -4.35 7.26
CA PHE A 27 -16.60 -4.65 8.32
C PHE A 27 -15.17 -4.65 7.77
N PRO A 28 -14.19 -4.04 8.48
CA PRO A 28 -12.78 -4.06 8.08
C PRO A 28 -12.24 -5.46 7.82
N GLU A 29 -12.63 -6.44 8.64
CA GLU A 29 -12.22 -7.83 8.55
C GLU A 29 -12.80 -8.51 7.29
N ALA A 30 -14.04 -8.19 6.93
CA ALA A 30 -14.68 -8.69 5.71
C ALA A 30 -13.97 -8.12 4.47
N LEU A 31 -13.72 -6.81 4.45
CA LEU A 31 -13.02 -6.14 3.37
C LEU A 31 -11.58 -6.65 3.23
N ALA A 32 -10.86 -6.85 4.35
CA ALA A 32 -9.52 -7.44 4.35
C ALA A 32 -9.53 -8.86 3.77
N MET A 33 -10.49 -9.71 4.18
CA MET A 33 -10.63 -11.08 3.68
C MET A 33 -10.92 -11.13 2.18
N VAL A 34 -11.85 -10.30 1.69
CA VAL A 34 -12.15 -10.19 0.25
C VAL A 34 -10.90 -9.81 -0.53
N ARG A 35 -10.12 -8.85 -0.05
CA ARG A 35 -8.87 -8.42 -0.70
C ARG A 35 -7.82 -9.52 -0.73
N MET A 36 -7.62 -10.24 0.39
CA MET A 36 -6.64 -11.32 0.48
C MET A 36 -7.04 -12.52 -0.38
N LEU A 37 -8.28 -12.98 -0.23
CA LEU A 37 -8.80 -14.14 -0.97
C LEU A 37 -8.95 -13.84 -2.46
N GLY A 38 -9.53 -12.71 -2.81
CA GLY A 38 -9.70 -12.29 -4.20
C GLY A 38 -8.35 -12.07 -4.91
N GLY A 39 -7.39 -11.45 -4.22
CA GLY A 39 -6.02 -11.32 -4.71
C GLY A 39 -5.33 -12.68 -4.89
N ALA A 40 -5.45 -13.58 -3.92
CA ALA A 40 -4.91 -14.94 -4.00
C ALA A 40 -5.47 -15.71 -5.21
N LEU A 41 -6.79 -15.73 -5.34
CA LEU A 41 -7.48 -16.41 -6.45
C LEU A 41 -7.06 -15.84 -7.81
N PHE A 42 -7.05 -14.52 -7.93
CA PHE A 42 -6.66 -13.84 -9.18
C PHE A 42 -5.20 -14.14 -9.56
N PHE A 43 -4.25 -13.94 -8.64
CA PHE A 43 -2.83 -14.15 -8.96
C PHE A 43 -2.49 -15.62 -9.19
N GLN A 44 -3.13 -16.56 -8.46
CA GLN A 44 -2.96 -17.99 -8.71
C GLN A 44 -3.57 -18.42 -10.05
N ALA A 45 -4.72 -17.84 -10.44
CA ALA A 45 -5.31 -18.10 -11.76
C ALA A 45 -4.38 -17.63 -12.88
N ILE A 46 -3.86 -16.41 -12.81
CA ILE A 46 -2.89 -15.87 -13.79
C ILE A 46 -1.62 -16.73 -13.82
N LEU A 47 -1.13 -17.16 -12.66
CA LEU A 47 0.07 -17.98 -12.57
C LEU A 47 -0.11 -19.34 -13.26
N ARG A 48 -1.29 -19.97 -13.08
CA ARG A 48 -1.63 -21.25 -13.74
C ARG A 48 -1.81 -21.09 -15.24
N LEU A 49 -2.45 -20.02 -15.69
CA LEU A 49 -2.67 -19.74 -17.10
C LEU A 49 -1.36 -19.48 -17.87
N ARG A 50 -0.38 -18.88 -17.21
CA ARG A 50 0.91 -18.54 -17.86
C ARG A 50 1.83 -19.73 -18.08
N LYS A 51 1.53 -20.95 -17.58
CA LYS A 51 2.31 -22.21 -17.77
C LYS A 51 3.84 -21.94 -17.83
N THR A 52 4.36 -21.12 -16.92
CA THR A 52 5.79 -20.85 -16.89
C THR A 52 6.52 -22.11 -16.46
N GLY A 53 7.38 -22.67 -17.31
CA GLY A 53 8.27 -23.79 -17.00
C GLY A 53 9.36 -23.47 -15.96
N ALA A 54 9.06 -22.52 -15.05
CA ALA A 54 9.97 -22.08 -14.03
C ALA A 54 10.15 -23.14 -12.94
N ALA A 55 11.39 -23.34 -12.50
CA ALA A 55 11.74 -24.25 -11.41
C ALA A 55 10.83 -24.08 -10.17
N PRO A 56 10.56 -25.17 -9.40
CA PRO A 56 9.78 -25.08 -8.17
C PRO A 56 10.40 -24.08 -7.19
N ILE A 57 9.56 -23.37 -6.43
CA ILE A 57 10.03 -22.47 -5.37
C ILE A 57 10.61 -23.32 -4.24
N SER A 58 11.77 -22.94 -3.72
CA SER A 58 12.41 -23.67 -2.61
C SER A 58 11.58 -23.59 -1.32
N ARG A 59 11.72 -24.58 -0.43
CA ARG A 59 11.06 -24.56 0.90
C ARG A 59 11.43 -23.31 1.71
N VAL A 60 12.67 -22.86 1.58
CA VAL A 60 13.16 -21.66 2.25
C VAL A 60 12.47 -20.40 1.73
N ASP A 61 12.30 -20.29 0.39
CA ASP A 61 11.58 -19.15 -0.19
C ASP A 61 10.08 -19.21 0.13
N HIS A 62 9.46 -20.40 0.20
CA HIS A 62 8.09 -20.54 0.70
C HIS A 62 7.94 -20.05 2.15
N ALA A 63 8.86 -20.42 3.05
CA ALA A 63 8.85 -19.93 4.43
C ALA A 63 9.02 -18.40 4.51
N ARG A 64 9.91 -17.83 3.67
CA ARG A 64 10.07 -16.36 3.57
C ARG A 64 8.80 -15.68 3.03
N LEU A 65 8.18 -16.23 1.99
CA LEU A 65 6.93 -15.70 1.43
C LEU A 65 5.79 -15.77 2.46
N ALA A 66 5.72 -16.84 3.26
CA ALA A 66 4.77 -16.95 4.37
C ALA A 66 5.01 -15.88 5.44
N GLY A 67 6.25 -15.66 5.88
CA GLY A 67 6.59 -14.57 6.81
C GLY A 67 6.26 -13.19 6.24
N LEU A 68 6.58 -12.96 4.96
CA LEU A 68 6.27 -11.70 4.27
C LEU A 68 4.76 -11.50 4.11
N SER A 69 3.95 -12.57 4.00
CA SER A 69 2.49 -12.46 3.94
C SER A 69 1.90 -11.92 5.23
N VAL A 70 2.50 -12.25 6.38
CA VAL A 70 2.06 -11.71 7.69
C VAL A 70 2.27 -10.20 7.72
N ILE A 71 3.51 -9.75 7.54
CA ILE A 71 3.85 -8.32 7.69
C ILE A 71 3.36 -7.47 6.51
N GLY A 72 3.38 -8.00 5.30
CA GLY A 72 3.07 -7.22 4.08
C GLY A 72 1.59 -7.19 3.72
N ILE A 73 0.82 -8.19 4.12
CA ILE A 73 -0.58 -8.30 3.72
C ILE A 73 -1.50 -8.45 4.93
N ALA A 74 -1.40 -9.54 5.71
CA ALA A 74 -2.38 -9.83 6.76
C ALA A 74 -2.37 -8.75 7.84
N LEU A 75 -1.25 -8.55 8.53
CA LEU A 75 -1.08 -7.52 9.55
C LEU A 75 -1.22 -6.11 8.96
N ASN A 76 -0.54 -5.86 7.83
CA ASN A 76 -0.56 -4.56 7.17
C ASN A 76 -1.97 -4.10 6.82
N GLN A 77 -2.76 -4.90 6.11
CA GLN A 77 -4.12 -4.52 5.72
C GLN A 77 -5.05 -4.39 6.93
N THR A 78 -4.91 -5.27 7.92
CA THR A 78 -5.71 -5.20 9.15
C THR A 78 -5.43 -3.91 9.91
N LEU A 79 -4.16 -3.58 10.14
CA LEU A 79 -3.75 -2.34 10.81
C LEU A 79 -4.26 -1.10 10.05
N PHE A 80 -4.15 -1.12 8.72
CA PHE A 80 -4.63 0.00 7.89
C PHE A 80 -6.14 0.18 7.98
N LEU A 81 -6.92 -0.89 7.74
CA LEU A 81 -8.39 -0.80 7.70
C LEU A 81 -8.97 -0.50 9.09
N MET A 82 -8.48 -1.16 10.14
CA MET A 82 -8.89 -0.86 11.50
C MET A 82 -8.47 0.55 11.93
N GLY A 83 -7.26 0.96 11.59
CA GLY A 83 -6.79 2.31 11.84
C GLY A 83 -7.65 3.34 11.11
N LEU A 84 -7.94 3.13 9.83
CA LEU A 84 -8.77 4.02 9.01
C LEU A 84 -10.21 4.10 9.50
N ARG A 85 -10.74 3.05 10.14
CA ARG A 85 -12.06 3.08 10.78
C ARG A 85 -12.12 4.14 11.88
N TRP A 86 -11.05 4.29 12.67
CA TRP A 86 -11.00 5.18 13.85
C TRP A 86 -10.28 6.51 13.61
N THR A 87 -9.67 6.71 12.45
CA THR A 87 -9.03 7.98 12.09
C THR A 87 -9.60 8.54 10.79
N THR A 88 -9.11 9.71 10.38
CA THR A 88 -9.52 10.33 9.11
C THR A 88 -8.64 9.87 7.95
N PRO A 89 -9.16 9.85 6.71
CA PRO A 89 -8.34 9.61 5.52
C PRO A 89 -7.12 10.53 5.44
N PHE A 90 -7.28 11.73 5.94
CA PHE A 90 -6.25 12.75 6.00
C PHE A 90 -5.10 12.37 6.95
N SER A 91 -5.41 12.03 8.22
CA SER A 91 -4.40 11.54 9.17
C SER A 91 -3.71 10.27 8.67
N ALA A 92 -4.45 9.35 8.05
CA ALA A 92 -3.89 8.14 7.44
C ALA A 92 -2.91 8.45 6.31
N SER A 93 -3.20 9.45 5.47
CA SER A 93 -2.31 9.87 4.38
C SER A 93 -0.99 10.46 4.88
N ILE A 94 -1.03 11.21 6.00
CA ILE A 94 0.18 11.75 6.65
C ILE A 94 1.08 10.63 7.14
N LEU A 95 0.47 9.69 7.87
CA LEU A 95 1.21 8.57 8.45
C LEU A 95 1.75 7.66 7.34
N GLY A 96 1.02 7.51 6.24
CA GLY A 96 1.52 6.87 5.02
C GLY A 96 2.77 7.54 4.45
N ALA A 97 2.89 8.85 4.57
CA ALA A 97 4.09 9.58 4.13
C ALA A 97 5.35 9.25 4.98
N THR A 98 5.23 8.55 6.09
CA THR A 98 6.39 8.04 6.87
C THR A 98 6.98 6.76 6.29
N ILE A 99 6.27 6.02 5.44
CA ILE A 99 6.71 4.75 4.85
C ILE A 99 8.09 4.87 4.17
N PRO A 100 8.38 5.88 3.32
CA PRO A 100 9.70 5.99 2.67
C PRO A 100 10.84 6.17 3.66
N ILE A 101 10.60 6.86 4.78
CA ILE A 101 11.60 7.06 5.83
C ILE A 101 11.88 5.73 6.55
N PHE A 102 10.83 5.01 6.96
CA PHE A 102 10.98 3.68 7.55
C PHE A 102 11.66 2.70 6.58
N ALA A 103 11.29 2.73 5.30
CA ALA A 103 11.91 1.86 4.29
C ALA A 103 13.40 2.17 4.12
N ALA A 104 13.79 3.44 4.03
CA ALA A 104 15.18 3.84 3.93
C ALA A 104 15.98 3.46 5.19
N ALA A 105 15.43 3.70 6.39
CA ALA A 105 16.05 3.32 7.64
C ALA A 105 16.23 1.79 7.76
N LEU A 106 15.19 1.01 7.47
CA LEU A 106 15.25 -0.45 7.48
C LEU A 106 16.18 -1.01 6.40
N ALA A 107 16.21 -0.41 5.21
CA ALA A 107 17.11 -0.84 4.14
C ALA A 107 18.59 -0.70 4.55
N VAL A 108 18.93 0.36 5.30
CA VAL A 108 20.28 0.53 5.88
C VAL A 108 20.51 -0.44 7.03
N LEU A 109 19.58 -0.54 7.96
CA LEU A 109 19.69 -1.44 9.12
C LEU A 109 19.91 -2.90 8.71
N PHE A 110 19.25 -3.35 7.64
CA PHE A 110 19.42 -4.70 7.09
C PHE A 110 20.56 -4.81 6.07
N GLY A 111 21.39 -3.77 5.91
CA GLY A 111 22.52 -3.76 4.97
C GLY A 111 22.14 -3.89 3.50
N LYS A 112 20.89 -3.55 3.14
CA LYS A 112 20.36 -3.67 1.77
C LYS A 112 20.71 -2.48 0.88
N GLU A 113 20.79 -1.29 1.47
CA GLU A 113 21.08 -0.04 0.77
C GLU A 113 22.03 0.83 1.60
N LYS A 114 22.82 1.65 0.90
CA LYS A 114 23.66 2.70 1.52
C LYS A 114 22.97 4.05 1.29
N LEU A 115 22.61 4.73 2.36
CA LEU A 115 22.05 6.09 2.26
C LEU A 115 23.14 7.06 1.84
N SER A 116 22.84 7.84 0.81
CA SER A 116 23.62 9.02 0.48
C SER A 116 22.99 10.26 1.10
N TRP A 117 23.78 11.31 1.33
CA TRP A 117 23.26 12.59 1.82
C TRP A 117 22.14 13.15 0.91
N ARG A 118 22.23 12.91 -0.41
CA ARG A 118 21.19 13.30 -1.38
C ARG A 118 19.89 12.54 -1.18
N THR A 119 19.96 11.24 -0.88
CA THR A 119 18.76 10.45 -0.54
C THR A 119 18.10 11.00 0.71
N VAL A 120 18.88 11.31 1.75
CA VAL A 120 18.35 11.93 2.98
C VAL A 120 17.72 13.28 2.67
N ALA A 121 18.42 14.16 1.94
CA ALA A 121 17.89 15.47 1.57
C ALA A 121 16.60 15.37 0.74
N GLY A 122 16.55 14.49 -0.26
CA GLY A 122 15.36 14.29 -1.09
C GLY A 122 14.17 13.73 -0.31
N LEU A 123 14.40 12.75 0.58
CA LEU A 123 13.38 12.20 1.47
C LEU A 123 12.84 13.28 2.43
N SER A 124 13.72 14.08 3.04
CA SER A 124 13.33 15.15 3.95
C SER A 124 12.53 16.24 3.22
N LEU A 125 12.95 16.63 2.02
CA LEU A 125 12.26 17.63 1.22
C LEU A 125 10.87 17.16 0.79
N ALA A 126 10.76 15.91 0.33
CA ALA A 126 9.47 15.33 -0.05
C ALA A 126 8.54 15.16 1.16
N LEU A 127 9.09 14.78 2.33
CA LEU A 127 8.33 14.71 3.58
C LEU A 127 7.80 16.09 4.00
N LEU A 128 8.65 17.13 3.98
CA LEU A 128 8.23 18.49 4.29
C LEU A 128 7.12 18.96 3.35
N GLY A 129 7.22 18.65 2.06
CA GLY A 129 6.15 18.89 1.10
C GLY A 129 4.86 18.15 1.46
N ALA A 130 4.92 16.88 1.78
CA ALA A 130 3.74 16.10 2.19
C ALA A 130 3.13 16.63 3.49
N LEU A 131 3.94 16.97 4.49
CA LEU A 131 3.50 17.55 5.75
C LEU A 131 2.90 18.95 5.59
N SER A 132 3.35 19.75 4.61
CA SER A 132 2.81 21.07 4.34
C SER A 132 1.36 21.07 3.85
N LEU A 133 0.91 19.96 3.25
CA LEU A 133 -0.49 19.75 2.86
C LEU A 133 -1.39 19.51 4.06
N VAL A 134 -0.77 19.16 5.16
CA VAL A 134 -1.43 18.65 6.34
C VAL A 134 -1.66 19.77 7.34
N GLY A 135 -2.90 19.94 7.79
CA GLY A 135 -3.23 20.74 8.98
C GLY A 135 -2.95 19.98 10.29
N ASN A 136 -3.43 20.49 11.41
CA ASN A 136 -3.27 19.88 12.74
C ASN A 136 -4.09 18.57 12.85
N GLY A 137 -3.51 17.43 12.45
CA GLY A 137 -4.10 16.11 12.68
C GLY A 137 -3.95 15.69 14.14
N SER A 138 -5.00 15.15 14.76
CA SER A 138 -4.93 14.55 16.10
C SER A 138 -4.32 13.16 16.05
N LEU A 139 -3.47 12.82 17.03
CA LEU A 139 -3.02 11.45 17.27
C LEU A 139 -4.12 10.70 18.03
N ASP A 140 -5.00 10.04 17.28
CA ASP A 140 -6.00 9.13 17.83
C ASP A 140 -5.53 7.67 17.79
N ARG A 141 -6.34 6.75 18.35
CA ARG A 141 -6.02 5.31 18.34
C ARG A 141 -5.84 4.76 16.92
N GLY A 142 -6.61 5.27 15.97
CA GLY A 142 -6.50 4.90 14.56
C GLY A 142 -5.18 5.35 13.94
N ALA A 143 -4.68 6.53 14.33
CA ALA A 143 -3.39 7.04 13.88
C ALA A 143 -2.23 6.12 14.30
N ILE A 144 -2.26 5.58 15.52
CA ILE A 144 -1.25 4.61 16.00
C ILE A 144 -1.26 3.35 15.12
N LEU A 145 -2.43 2.80 14.81
CA LEU A 145 -2.54 1.62 13.95
C LEU A 145 -2.03 1.88 12.53
N VAL A 146 -2.31 3.06 11.96
CA VAL A 146 -1.80 3.43 10.65
C VAL A 146 -0.28 3.66 10.68
N ALA A 147 0.28 4.19 11.77
CA ALA A 147 1.74 4.31 11.92
C ALA A 147 2.42 2.92 11.98
N LEU A 148 1.84 1.98 12.72
CA LEU A 148 2.29 0.58 12.74
C LEU A 148 2.13 -0.10 11.38
N ASN A 149 1.04 0.18 10.64
CA ASN A 149 0.86 -0.22 9.26
C ASN A 149 2.00 0.29 8.38
N SER A 150 2.36 1.57 8.50
CA SER A 150 3.43 2.19 7.71
C SER A 150 4.78 1.51 7.94
N LEU A 151 5.11 1.20 9.20
CA LEU A 151 6.32 0.44 9.55
C LEU A 151 6.27 -0.99 8.98
N SER A 152 5.14 -1.67 9.12
CA SER A 152 4.93 -3.04 8.60
C SER A 152 5.08 -3.09 7.08
N TYR A 153 4.49 -2.13 6.35
CA TYR A 153 4.62 -2.05 4.90
C TYR A 153 6.06 -1.74 4.46
N ALA A 154 6.74 -0.84 5.15
CA ALA A 154 8.15 -0.53 4.88
C ALA A 154 9.04 -1.76 5.06
N ALA A 155 8.86 -2.52 6.14
CA ALA A 155 9.56 -3.77 6.38
C ALA A 155 9.28 -4.80 5.27
N TYR A 156 8.01 -4.96 4.88
CA TYR A 156 7.63 -5.81 3.75
C TYR A 156 8.35 -5.43 2.45
N VAL A 157 8.34 -4.16 2.08
CA VAL A 157 8.96 -3.68 0.83
C VAL A 157 10.48 -3.98 0.83
N VAL A 158 11.16 -3.70 1.94
CA VAL A 158 12.61 -3.92 2.06
C VAL A 158 12.97 -5.41 2.05
N LEU A 159 12.23 -6.24 2.79
CA LEU A 159 12.54 -7.66 2.94
C LEU A 159 12.06 -8.51 1.75
N SER A 160 10.99 -8.11 1.08
CA SER A 160 10.42 -8.87 -0.05
C SER A 160 11.28 -8.81 -1.32
N ARG A 161 12.09 -7.76 -1.49
CA ARG A 161 12.87 -7.51 -2.71
C ARG A 161 13.73 -8.71 -3.11
N ASP A 162 14.47 -9.30 -2.18
CA ASP A 162 15.37 -10.43 -2.48
C ASP A 162 14.59 -11.67 -2.94
N VAL A 163 13.44 -11.95 -2.35
CA VAL A 163 12.59 -13.08 -2.75
C VAL A 163 11.94 -12.79 -4.10
N VAL A 164 11.46 -11.56 -4.32
CA VAL A 164 10.88 -11.13 -5.61
C VAL A 164 11.90 -11.28 -6.75
N LEU A 165 13.16 -10.94 -6.50
CA LEU A 165 14.24 -11.11 -7.51
C LEU A 165 14.52 -12.58 -7.83
N ARG A 166 14.45 -13.48 -6.82
CA ARG A 166 14.71 -14.92 -7.05
C ARG A 166 13.56 -15.65 -7.70
N VAL A 167 12.32 -15.44 -7.20
CA VAL A 167 11.16 -16.25 -7.63
C VAL A 167 10.32 -15.58 -8.72
N GLY A 168 10.58 -14.31 -9.00
CA GLY A 168 9.82 -13.48 -9.94
C GLY A 168 8.61 -12.77 -9.29
N PRO A 169 8.24 -11.57 -9.78
CA PRO A 169 7.22 -10.71 -9.16
C PRO A 169 5.85 -11.39 -9.04
N LEU A 170 5.36 -11.99 -10.13
CA LEU A 170 4.04 -12.61 -10.15
C LEU A 170 3.95 -13.82 -9.20
N ARG A 171 4.98 -14.66 -9.18
CA ARG A 171 5.03 -15.85 -8.29
C ARG A 171 5.12 -15.42 -6.83
N ALA A 172 5.94 -14.42 -6.52
CA ALA A 172 6.05 -13.90 -5.16
C ALA A 172 4.71 -13.37 -4.66
N ILE A 173 4.04 -12.50 -5.42
CA ILE A 173 2.77 -11.91 -4.99
C ILE A 173 1.64 -12.93 -4.90
N ALA A 174 1.60 -13.91 -5.81
CA ALA A 174 0.61 -14.98 -5.78
C ALA A 174 0.70 -15.79 -4.48
N TRP A 175 1.90 -16.20 -4.07
CA TRP A 175 2.09 -16.95 -2.84
C TRP A 175 1.94 -16.11 -1.59
N ILE A 176 2.39 -14.85 -1.60
CA ILE A 176 2.18 -13.92 -0.47
C ILE A 176 0.69 -13.74 -0.20
N PHE A 177 -0.14 -13.50 -1.23
CA PHE A 177 -1.59 -13.37 -1.04
C PHE A 177 -2.24 -14.70 -0.64
N THR A 178 -1.78 -15.84 -1.17
CA THR A 178 -2.27 -17.16 -0.78
C THR A 178 -2.04 -17.44 0.70
N TYR A 179 -0.81 -17.21 1.19
CA TYR A 179 -0.51 -17.39 2.61
C TYR A 179 -1.27 -16.39 3.48
N ALA A 180 -1.39 -15.14 3.06
CA ALA A 180 -2.17 -14.14 3.79
C ALA A 180 -3.65 -14.55 3.90
N ALA A 181 -4.25 -15.00 2.80
CA ALA A 181 -5.63 -15.48 2.81
C ALA A 181 -5.83 -16.66 3.75
N VAL A 182 -4.94 -17.67 3.70
CA VAL A 182 -5.02 -18.84 4.60
C VAL A 182 -4.85 -18.44 6.06
N LEU A 183 -3.86 -17.60 6.38
CA LEU A 183 -3.61 -17.15 7.75
C LEU A 183 -4.76 -16.28 8.30
N PHE A 184 -5.44 -15.54 7.45
CA PHE A 184 -6.53 -14.64 7.86
C PHE A 184 -7.91 -15.33 7.87
N LEU A 185 -8.04 -16.57 7.35
CA LEU A 185 -9.31 -17.32 7.36
C LEU A 185 -10.02 -17.34 8.71
N PRO A 186 -9.33 -17.63 9.85
CA PRO A 186 -10.02 -17.70 11.15
C PRO A 186 -10.67 -16.37 11.57
N VAL A 187 -10.11 -15.24 11.13
CA VAL A 187 -10.57 -13.90 11.50
C VAL A 187 -11.59 -13.37 10.49
N GLY A 188 -11.28 -13.47 9.21
CA GLY A 188 -11.99 -12.76 8.16
C GLY A 188 -13.13 -13.55 7.48
N LEU A 189 -13.04 -14.88 7.46
CA LEU A 189 -14.01 -15.69 6.69
C LEU A 189 -15.45 -15.50 7.17
N ARG A 190 -15.68 -15.59 8.48
CA ARG A 190 -17.03 -15.39 9.05
C ARG A 190 -17.55 -13.99 8.74
N ALA A 191 -16.76 -12.96 8.97
CA ALA A 191 -17.14 -11.58 8.69
C ALA A 191 -17.49 -11.38 7.20
N MET A 192 -16.69 -11.96 6.31
CA MET A 192 -16.93 -11.92 4.86
C MET A 192 -18.24 -12.62 4.49
N LEU A 193 -18.49 -13.85 4.97
CA LEU A 193 -19.69 -14.63 4.64
C LEU A 193 -20.98 -13.98 5.16
N VAL A 194 -20.92 -13.31 6.32
CA VAL A 194 -22.06 -12.55 6.87
C VAL A 194 -22.30 -11.28 6.05
N GLN A 195 -21.24 -10.59 5.63
CA GLN A 195 -21.36 -9.29 4.97
C GLN A 195 -21.71 -9.36 3.48
N LEU A 196 -21.22 -10.39 2.76
CA LEU A 196 -21.42 -10.49 1.30
C LEU A 196 -22.88 -10.48 0.85
N PRO A 197 -23.81 -11.22 1.51
CA PRO A 197 -25.23 -11.21 1.13
C PRO A 197 -25.91 -9.84 1.33
N ASP A 198 -25.41 -9.03 2.27
CA ASP A 198 -26.00 -7.74 2.65
C ASP A 198 -25.39 -6.55 1.92
N LEU A 199 -24.50 -6.80 0.94
CA LEU A 199 -23.90 -5.74 0.15
C LEU A 199 -24.94 -5.07 -0.75
N THR A 200 -25.02 -3.75 -0.67
CA THR A 200 -25.72 -2.94 -1.66
C THR A 200 -25.01 -3.01 -3.01
N PRO A 201 -25.68 -2.68 -4.13
CA PRO A 201 -24.99 -2.57 -5.43
C PRO A 201 -23.79 -1.62 -5.38
N ARG A 202 -23.87 -0.53 -4.62
CA ARG A 202 -22.75 0.41 -4.42
C ARG A 202 -21.63 -0.20 -3.58
N GLY A 203 -21.96 -0.89 -2.49
CA GLY A 203 -21.01 -1.60 -1.65
C GLY A 203 -20.26 -2.70 -2.42
N PHE A 204 -20.96 -3.41 -3.30
CA PHE A 204 -20.34 -4.39 -4.21
C PHE A 204 -19.37 -3.72 -5.18
N LEU A 205 -19.77 -2.61 -5.83
CA LEU A 205 -18.89 -1.89 -6.76
C LEU A 205 -17.67 -1.30 -6.05
N LEU A 206 -17.81 -0.74 -4.85
CA LEU A 206 -16.70 -0.26 -4.03
C LEU A 206 -15.74 -1.39 -3.67
N THR A 207 -16.27 -2.54 -3.25
CA THR A 207 -15.48 -3.73 -2.91
C THR A 207 -14.72 -4.26 -4.13
N LEU A 208 -15.38 -4.32 -5.28
CA LEU A 208 -14.77 -4.73 -6.55
C LEU A 208 -13.67 -3.75 -6.98
N TYR A 209 -13.92 -2.45 -6.88
CA TYR A 209 -12.92 -1.41 -7.15
C TYR A 209 -11.69 -1.57 -6.26
N ILE A 210 -11.90 -1.74 -4.93
CA ILE A 210 -10.82 -1.92 -3.96
C ILE A 210 -10.04 -3.22 -4.22
N LEU A 211 -10.70 -4.27 -4.68
CA LEU A 211 -10.02 -5.50 -5.09
C LEU A 211 -9.22 -5.30 -6.38
N ALA A 212 -9.82 -4.74 -7.42
CA ALA A 212 -9.20 -4.66 -8.74
C ALA A 212 -8.02 -3.66 -8.77
N LEU A 213 -8.21 -2.45 -8.27
CA LEU A 213 -7.23 -1.37 -8.45
C LEU A 213 -6.20 -1.32 -7.30
N PRO A 214 -6.53 -1.00 -6.05
CA PRO A 214 -5.52 -0.90 -4.99
C PRO A 214 -5.04 -2.26 -4.44
N THR A 215 -5.68 -3.38 -4.81
CA THR A 215 -5.18 -4.69 -4.41
C THR A 215 -4.47 -5.40 -5.56
N ILE A 216 -5.16 -5.80 -6.60
CA ILE A 216 -4.57 -6.59 -7.68
C ILE A 216 -3.54 -5.74 -8.45
N THR A 217 -3.98 -4.63 -9.03
CA THR A 217 -3.13 -3.82 -9.89
C THR A 217 -1.96 -3.18 -9.14
N ALA A 218 -2.23 -2.58 -7.97
CA ALA A 218 -1.20 -1.87 -7.24
C ALA A 218 -0.12 -2.80 -6.69
N TYR A 219 -0.48 -3.96 -6.12
CA TYR A 219 0.50 -4.92 -5.58
C TYR A 219 1.30 -5.60 -6.68
N LEU A 220 0.68 -5.92 -7.84
CA LEU A 220 1.42 -6.44 -8.98
C LEU A 220 2.45 -5.44 -9.51
N LEU A 221 2.05 -4.18 -9.68
CA LEU A 221 2.95 -3.11 -10.08
C LEU A 221 4.05 -2.85 -9.04
N ASN A 222 3.73 -2.95 -7.74
CA ASN A 222 4.71 -2.83 -6.68
C ASN A 222 5.76 -3.94 -6.73
N ALA A 223 5.34 -5.20 -6.86
CA ALA A 223 6.24 -6.33 -6.99
C ALA A 223 7.11 -6.24 -8.26
N TRP A 224 6.52 -5.78 -9.36
CA TRP A 224 7.24 -5.54 -10.62
C TRP A 224 8.27 -4.41 -10.48
N ALA A 225 7.93 -3.33 -9.79
CA ALA A 225 8.84 -2.21 -9.53
C ALA A 225 10.00 -2.62 -8.60
N LEU A 226 9.74 -3.42 -7.55
CA LEU A 226 10.76 -3.95 -6.65
C LEU A 226 11.76 -4.88 -7.36
N ALA A 227 11.31 -5.61 -8.37
CA ALA A 227 12.20 -6.42 -9.19
C ALA A 227 13.20 -5.59 -10.04
N ARG A 228 12.93 -4.28 -10.22
CA ARG A 228 13.72 -3.39 -11.10
C ARG A 228 14.37 -2.22 -10.40
N SER A 229 14.01 -1.98 -9.14
CA SER A 229 14.42 -0.79 -8.41
C SER A 229 14.75 -1.11 -6.95
N SER A 230 15.35 -0.15 -6.24
CA SER A 230 15.56 -0.26 -4.80
C SER A 230 14.25 -0.07 -4.02
N ALA A 231 14.21 -0.57 -2.78
CA ALA A 231 13.07 -0.38 -1.89
C ALA A 231 12.81 1.11 -1.63
N THR A 232 13.87 1.89 -1.39
CA THR A 232 13.81 3.34 -1.19
C THR A 232 13.20 4.04 -2.41
N LEU A 233 13.61 3.69 -3.64
CA LEU A 233 13.05 4.32 -4.84
C LEU A 233 11.57 3.95 -5.07
N VAL A 234 11.18 2.72 -4.79
CA VAL A 234 9.76 2.30 -4.92
C VAL A 234 8.88 3.03 -3.92
N THR A 235 9.34 3.18 -2.68
CA THR A 235 8.55 3.80 -1.61
C THR A 235 8.50 5.32 -1.68
N ILE A 236 9.54 6.01 -2.18
CA ILE A 236 9.51 7.48 -2.23
C ILE A 236 8.35 8.04 -3.07
N TYR A 237 7.89 7.28 -4.08
CA TYR A 237 6.71 7.67 -4.87
C TYR A 237 5.42 7.73 -4.06
N ILE A 238 5.38 7.19 -2.82
CA ILE A 238 4.24 7.31 -1.91
C ILE A 238 3.95 8.80 -1.60
N TYR A 239 4.97 9.64 -1.62
CA TYR A 239 4.77 11.09 -1.46
C TYR A 239 3.88 11.73 -2.54
N LEU A 240 3.64 11.06 -3.66
CA LEU A 240 2.65 11.51 -4.66
C LEU A 240 1.21 11.31 -4.19
N GLN A 241 0.95 10.42 -3.22
CA GLN A 241 -0.40 10.12 -2.77
C GLN A 241 -1.15 11.34 -2.22
N PRO A 242 -0.56 12.19 -1.35
CA PRO A 242 -1.22 13.41 -0.90
C PRO A 242 -1.53 14.39 -2.03
N LEU A 243 -0.67 14.48 -3.04
CA LEU A 243 -0.92 15.34 -4.23
C LEU A 243 -2.07 14.80 -5.07
N ILE A 244 -2.10 13.49 -5.30
CA ILE A 244 -3.19 12.81 -6.02
C ILE A 244 -4.50 13.00 -5.25
N ALA A 245 -4.49 12.84 -3.92
CA ALA A 245 -5.66 13.07 -3.08
C ALA A 245 -6.15 14.52 -3.16
N ALA A 246 -5.25 15.50 -3.17
CA ALA A 246 -5.60 16.91 -3.32
C ALA A 246 -6.22 17.21 -4.69
N ILE A 247 -5.68 16.63 -5.78
CA ILE A 247 -6.23 16.77 -7.13
C ILE A 247 -7.62 16.14 -7.23
N LEU A 248 -7.80 14.94 -6.65
CA LEU A 248 -9.09 14.26 -6.64
C LEU A 248 -10.14 15.05 -5.85
N ALA A 249 -9.76 15.63 -4.71
CA ALA A 249 -10.64 16.48 -3.92
C ALA A 249 -11.02 17.75 -4.68
N TRP A 250 -10.10 18.37 -5.40
CA TRP A 250 -10.39 19.52 -6.28
C TRP A 250 -11.38 19.15 -7.39
N ALA A 251 -11.13 18.02 -8.08
CA ALA A 251 -11.98 17.57 -9.20
C ALA A 251 -13.39 17.17 -8.76
N GLN A 252 -13.54 16.57 -7.56
CA GLN A 252 -14.82 16.07 -7.05
C GLN A 252 -15.62 17.11 -6.29
N LEU A 253 -14.95 18.03 -5.58
CA LEU A 253 -15.57 18.98 -4.67
C LEU A 253 -15.54 20.43 -5.19
N GLY A 254 -14.91 20.68 -6.35
CA GLY A 254 -14.81 22.02 -6.94
C GLY A 254 -13.98 23.02 -6.12
N HIS A 255 -13.25 22.56 -5.10
CA HIS A 255 -12.40 23.42 -4.29
C HIS A 255 -11.13 23.83 -5.06
N GLY A 256 -10.82 25.12 -5.11
CA GLY A 256 -9.61 25.60 -5.77
C GLY A 256 -8.33 25.02 -5.18
N ILE A 257 -7.31 24.79 -6.03
CA ILE A 257 -5.98 24.35 -5.58
C ILE A 257 -5.37 25.47 -4.74
N SER A 258 -5.12 25.20 -3.46
CA SER A 258 -4.53 26.19 -2.56
C SER A 258 -3.05 26.45 -2.92
N ARG A 259 -2.54 27.65 -2.61
CA ARG A 259 -1.10 27.96 -2.75
C ARG A 259 -0.22 26.94 -2.00
N ARG A 260 -0.70 26.43 -0.86
CA ARG A 260 -0.01 25.36 -0.10
C ARG A 260 0.12 24.07 -0.91
N ALA A 261 -0.93 23.68 -1.65
CA ALA A 261 -0.87 22.50 -2.51
C ALA A 261 0.14 22.68 -3.66
N GLY A 262 0.25 23.87 -4.23
CA GLY A 262 1.28 24.21 -5.23
C GLY A 262 2.71 24.09 -4.67
N LEU A 263 2.98 24.68 -3.51
CA LEU A 263 4.29 24.59 -2.84
C LEU A 263 4.63 23.13 -2.47
N ALA A 264 3.65 22.41 -1.92
CA ALA A 264 3.83 20.99 -1.60
C ALA A 264 4.20 20.17 -2.84
N ALA A 265 3.51 20.40 -3.96
CA ALA A 265 3.81 19.72 -5.23
C ALA A 265 5.26 19.97 -5.65
N VAL A 266 5.73 21.21 -5.62
CA VAL A 266 7.11 21.55 -5.96
C VAL A 266 8.10 20.83 -5.05
N LEU A 267 7.92 20.88 -3.72
CA LEU A 267 8.81 20.23 -2.76
C LEU A 267 8.86 18.71 -2.96
N ILE A 268 7.70 18.08 -3.16
CA ILE A 268 7.61 16.63 -3.40
C ILE A 268 8.31 16.26 -4.71
N LEU A 269 8.02 16.95 -5.81
CA LEU A 269 8.60 16.63 -7.12
C LEU A 269 10.12 16.88 -7.15
N VAL A 270 10.61 17.92 -6.52
CA VAL A 270 12.05 18.19 -6.39
C VAL A 270 12.70 17.09 -5.53
N GLY A 271 12.12 16.73 -4.39
CA GLY A 271 12.61 15.65 -3.54
C GLY A 271 12.69 14.32 -4.28
N LEU A 272 11.63 13.96 -5.02
CA LEU A 272 11.60 12.78 -5.90
C LEU A 272 12.71 12.84 -6.96
N GLY A 273 12.89 13.96 -7.63
CA GLY A 273 13.92 14.17 -8.65
C GLY A 273 15.33 13.95 -8.11
N ILE A 274 15.62 14.48 -6.91
CA ILE A 274 16.93 14.31 -6.23
C ILE A 274 17.23 12.83 -5.96
N VAL A 275 16.24 12.05 -5.51
CA VAL A 275 16.44 10.62 -5.24
C VAL A 275 16.50 9.80 -6.52
N ALA A 276 15.60 10.08 -7.48
CA ALA A 276 15.51 9.32 -8.73
C ALA A 276 16.72 9.49 -9.65
N SER A 277 17.36 10.68 -9.64
CA SER A 277 18.52 10.98 -10.50
C SER A 277 19.76 10.11 -10.23
N ARG A 278 19.76 9.30 -9.17
CA ARG A 278 20.91 8.48 -8.77
C ARG A 278 20.85 7.01 -9.14
N GLN A 279 19.74 6.50 -9.64
CA GLN A 279 19.71 5.12 -10.10
C GLN A 279 20.03 5.07 -11.60
N PRO A 280 21.24 4.63 -12.01
CA PRO A 280 21.43 4.29 -13.40
C PRO A 280 20.40 3.21 -13.73
N ALA A 281 19.61 3.46 -14.77
CA ALA A 281 18.73 2.46 -15.34
C ALA A 281 19.59 1.24 -15.72
N LYS A 282 19.63 0.23 -14.85
CA LYS A 282 20.05 -1.11 -15.28
C LYS A 282 18.88 -1.69 -16.06
N LEU A 283 18.70 -1.15 -17.25
CA LEU A 283 18.02 -1.79 -18.36
C LEU A 283 19.04 -2.75 -18.98
N SER A 284 19.02 -3.99 -18.57
CA SER A 284 19.57 -5.10 -19.34
C SER A 284 18.69 -6.30 -19.12
#